data_f1375ac4fed4412e9107b212665d1d87
#
_entry.id   f1375ac4fed4412e9107b212665d1d87
#
_cell.length_a   1.000
_cell.length_b   1.000
_cell.length_c   1.000
_cell.angle_alpha   90.00
_cell.angle_beta   90.00
_cell.angle_gamma   90.00
#
_symmetry.space_group_name_H-M   'P 1'
#
loop_
_entity.id
_entity.type
_entity.pdbx_description
1 polymer ?
#
loop_
_entity_poly.entity_id
_entity_poly.type
_entity_poly.pdbx_seq_one_letter_code
_entity_poly.pdbx_strand_id
1 'polypeptide(L)'
;MIQNNIPSREIWIDLAKFISIFLVVLFHTNPHLDGYIFDFLHVLRMPAFFLIAGLLFNINKWERFSDFFIHRFKRLLIPYFWFYLVFYLLWLFVGRDMVGETELAISPLIPIKEFILGKPSVVLGPYWFITCLFSMQLLFYVFKRYIKSSILIIILSILGYLALMALDIKDLPWCIDKALLYMPFYAYANILRSHTQTALPPTKIRIIMYLMSSITIAILLLKDRFIDSAYMHHILYIIAGFCIMPIYIDACRYIASKVETSKMPRLIRYIGDNNIITLALQNYIIGFIKIAGVTTLGINLLTTDH
;
A
#
# COMPACT_ATOMS: atom_id res chain seq x y z
N MET A 1 -42.51 8.25 -0.84
CA MET A 1 -41.16 8.86 -0.93
C MET A 1 -40.17 7.83 -0.41
N ILE A 2 -39.46 7.15 -1.31
CA ILE A 2 -38.38 6.20 -0.94
C ILE A 2 -37.16 7.04 -0.63
N GLN A 3 -36.87 7.25 0.65
CA GLN A 3 -35.58 7.81 1.07
C GLN A 3 -34.50 6.82 0.65
N ASN A 4 -33.78 7.15 -0.40
CA ASN A 4 -32.52 6.51 -0.74
C ASN A 4 -31.54 6.75 0.43
N ASN A 5 -31.49 5.84 1.39
CA ASN A 5 -30.43 5.76 2.38
C ASN A 5 -29.13 5.39 1.65
N ILE A 6 -28.47 6.40 1.09
CA ILE A 6 -27.05 6.29 0.74
C ILE A 6 -26.33 6.11 2.08
N PRO A 7 -25.69 4.95 2.32
CA PRO A 7 -24.97 4.75 3.58
C PRO A 7 -23.98 5.89 3.73
N SER A 8 -24.06 6.60 4.86
CA SER A 8 -23.17 7.72 5.16
C SER A 8 -21.73 7.22 5.04
N ARG A 9 -20.97 7.81 4.11
CA ARG A 9 -19.57 7.48 3.86
C ARG A 9 -18.81 7.72 5.16
N GLU A 10 -18.20 6.68 5.70
CA GLU A 10 -17.52 6.74 6.99
C GLU A 10 -16.21 7.55 6.87
N ILE A 11 -16.14 8.69 7.53
CA ILE A 11 -15.00 9.64 7.49
C ILE A 11 -13.70 8.96 7.92
N TRP A 12 -13.75 8.00 8.84
CA TRP A 12 -12.58 7.28 9.30
C TRP A 12 -11.90 6.45 8.18
N ILE A 13 -12.66 5.95 7.20
CA ILE A 13 -12.11 5.23 6.04
C ILE A 13 -11.36 6.20 5.13
N ASP A 14 -11.89 7.40 4.90
CA ASP A 14 -11.20 8.41 4.10
C ASP A 14 -9.94 8.92 4.81
N LEU A 15 -9.99 9.09 6.13
CA LEU A 15 -8.83 9.41 6.95
C LEU A 15 -7.77 8.28 6.90
N ALA A 16 -8.20 7.03 6.99
CA ALA A 16 -7.29 5.89 6.91
C ALA A 16 -6.59 5.81 5.54
N LYS A 17 -7.30 6.06 4.42
CA LYS A 17 -6.66 6.19 3.10
C LYS A 17 -5.65 7.32 3.06
N PHE A 18 -6.02 8.49 3.59
CA PHE A 18 -5.15 9.65 3.65
C PHE A 18 -3.86 9.34 4.44
N ILE A 19 -3.98 8.78 5.64
CA ILE A 19 -2.82 8.41 6.47
C ILE A 19 -1.95 7.39 5.74
N SER A 20 -2.53 6.36 5.14
CA SER A 20 -1.77 5.34 4.41
C SER A 20 -0.96 5.93 3.26
N ILE A 21 -1.57 6.82 2.44
CA ILE A 21 -0.85 7.46 1.34
C ILE A 21 0.19 8.46 1.84
N PHE A 22 -0.12 9.19 2.91
CA PHE A 22 0.83 10.11 3.55
C PHE A 22 2.09 9.38 4.03
N LEU A 23 1.93 8.21 4.66
CA LEU A 23 3.06 7.38 5.07
C LEU A 23 3.89 6.91 3.86
N VAL A 24 3.24 6.55 2.74
CA VAL A 24 3.97 6.20 1.51
C VAL A 24 4.81 7.37 1.02
N VAL A 25 4.23 8.57 0.95
CA VAL A 25 4.95 9.78 0.53
C VAL A 25 6.10 10.10 1.49
N LEU A 26 5.86 10.04 2.80
CA LEU A 26 6.87 10.31 3.83
C LEU A 26 8.12 9.42 3.66
N PHE A 27 7.95 8.13 3.40
CA PHE A 27 9.06 7.22 3.16
C PHE A 27 9.83 7.47 1.86
N HIS A 28 9.20 8.13 0.88
CA HIS A 28 9.86 8.52 -0.36
C HIS A 28 10.54 9.89 -0.27
N THR A 29 10.21 10.72 0.73
CA THR A 29 10.89 12.00 0.95
C THR A 29 12.28 11.80 1.56
N ASN A 30 12.43 10.83 2.44
CA ASN A 30 13.70 10.50 3.06
C ASN A 30 13.82 8.99 3.29
N PRO A 31 14.41 8.24 2.36
CA PRO A 31 14.59 6.79 2.47
C PRO A 31 15.60 6.36 3.56
N HIS A 32 16.43 7.28 4.05
CA HIS A 32 17.43 7.04 5.10
C HIS A 32 16.95 7.42 6.51
N LEU A 33 15.64 7.59 6.69
CA LEU A 33 15.09 7.75 8.02
C LEU A 33 15.20 6.42 8.77
N ASP A 34 16.21 6.36 9.63
CA ASP A 34 16.47 5.22 10.51
C ASP A 34 15.84 5.45 11.89
N GLY A 35 15.57 4.35 12.55
CA GLY A 35 15.10 4.33 13.94
C GLY A 35 13.75 3.66 14.14
N TYR A 36 13.50 3.31 15.38
CA TYR A 36 12.37 2.48 15.80
C TYR A 36 10.99 2.97 15.33
N ILE A 37 10.79 4.28 15.25
CA ILE A 37 9.53 4.86 14.76
C ILE A 37 9.34 4.56 13.28
N PHE A 38 10.40 4.63 12.49
CA PHE A 38 10.33 4.36 11.05
C PHE A 38 10.13 2.88 10.76
N ASP A 39 10.77 1.98 11.49
CA ASP A 39 10.53 0.54 11.40
C ASP A 39 9.06 0.21 11.70
N PHE A 40 8.50 0.81 12.73
CA PHE A 40 7.08 0.69 13.05
C PHE A 40 6.17 1.21 11.91
N LEU A 41 6.45 2.40 11.39
CA LEU A 41 5.69 3.00 10.29
C LEU A 41 5.84 2.21 8.99
N HIS A 42 7.00 1.59 8.76
CA HIS A 42 7.23 0.70 7.62
C HIS A 42 6.32 -0.52 7.67
N VAL A 43 6.17 -1.16 8.83
CA VAL A 43 5.25 -2.28 9.02
C VAL A 43 3.80 -1.86 8.83
N LEU A 44 3.43 -0.65 9.27
CA LEU A 44 2.07 -0.14 9.15
C LEU A 44 1.68 0.21 7.70
N ARG A 45 2.57 0.87 6.97
CA ARG A 45 2.31 1.55 5.70
C ARG A 45 1.58 0.69 4.67
N MET A 46 2.18 -0.43 4.27
CA MET A 46 1.64 -1.28 3.20
C MET A 46 0.46 -2.13 3.66
N PRO A 47 0.52 -2.84 4.80
CA PRO A 47 -0.62 -3.58 5.32
C PRO A 47 -1.88 -2.73 5.50
N ALA A 48 -1.75 -1.50 6.02
CA ALA A 48 -2.89 -0.59 6.19
C ALA A 48 -3.58 -0.26 4.87
N PHE A 49 -2.80 0.02 3.82
CA PHE A 49 -3.38 0.33 2.52
C PHE A 49 -4.16 -0.85 1.93
N PHE A 50 -3.60 -2.04 1.98
CA PHE A 50 -4.26 -3.25 1.46
C PHE A 50 -5.47 -3.65 2.32
N LEU A 51 -5.40 -3.45 3.63
CA LEU A 51 -6.53 -3.64 4.53
C LEU A 51 -7.71 -2.73 4.13
N ILE A 52 -7.47 -1.43 3.91
CA ILE A 52 -8.52 -0.50 3.52
C ILE A 52 -9.11 -0.86 2.15
N ALA A 53 -8.27 -1.26 1.20
CA ALA A 53 -8.74 -1.73 -0.10
C ALA A 53 -9.65 -2.98 0.04
N GLY A 54 -9.33 -3.88 0.97
CA GLY A 54 -10.14 -5.06 1.31
C GLY A 54 -11.46 -4.71 2.00
N LEU A 55 -11.49 -3.70 2.88
CA LEU A 55 -12.72 -3.20 3.50
C LEU A 55 -13.73 -2.69 2.47
N LEU A 56 -13.24 -2.12 1.38
CA LEU A 56 -14.07 -1.58 0.30
C LEU A 56 -14.48 -2.63 -0.74
N PHE A 57 -13.92 -3.83 -0.66
CA PHE A 57 -14.25 -4.91 -1.60
C PHE A 57 -15.60 -5.55 -1.24
N ASN A 58 -16.47 -5.71 -2.23
CA ASN A 58 -17.73 -6.43 -2.11
C ASN A 58 -17.92 -7.36 -3.31
N ILE A 59 -17.83 -8.67 -3.06
CA ILE A 59 -17.99 -9.68 -4.12
C ILE A 59 -19.40 -9.70 -4.69
N ASN A 60 -20.42 -9.44 -3.87
CA ASN A 60 -21.83 -9.49 -4.28
C ASN A 60 -22.19 -8.38 -5.28
N LYS A 61 -21.34 -7.38 -5.44
CA LYS A 61 -21.51 -6.32 -6.45
C LYS A 61 -21.22 -6.83 -7.88
N TRP A 62 -20.56 -7.96 -8.01
CA TRP A 62 -20.02 -8.45 -9.27
C TRP A 62 -20.48 -9.88 -9.54
N GLU A 63 -21.42 -10.05 -10.46
CA GLU A 63 -21.91 -11.37 -10.84
C GLU A 63 -20.92 -12.12 -11.72
N ARG A 64 -20.30 -11.39 -12.67
CA ARG A 64 -19.35 -11.95 -13.64
C ARG A 64 -17.93 -11.43 -13.38
N PHE A 65 -16.95 -12.31 -13.59
CA PHE A 65 -15.55 -11.93 -13.52
C PHE A 65 -15.19 -10.86 -14.54
N SER A 66 -15.74 -10.93 -15.76
CA SER A 66 -15.50 -9.96 -16.82
C SER A 66 -15.84 -8.53 -16.39
N ASP A 67 -16.98 -8.33 -15.73
CA ASP A 67 -17.44 -7.02 -15.29
C ASP A 67 -16.53 -6.46 -14.19
N PHE A 68 -16.12 -7.32 -13.27
CA PHE A 68 -15.12 -6.98 -12.25
C PHE A 68 -13.77 -6.62 -12.88
N PHE A 69 -13.27 -7.45 -13.80
CA PHE A 69 -12.01 -7.23 -14.49
C PHE A 69 -12.01 -5.89 -15.26
N ILE A 70 -13.03 -5.65 -16.09
CA ILE A 70 -13.15 -4.41 -16.89
C ILE A 70 -13.20 -3.19 -15.95
N HIS A 71 -13.96 -3.28 -14.85
CA HIS A 71 -14.02 -2.18 -13.89
C HIS A 71 -12.66 -1.90 -13.24
N ARG A 72 -11.91 -2.95 -12.83
CA ARG A 72 -10.58 -2.78 -12.23
C ARG A 72 -9.55 -2.31 -13.25
N PHE A 73 -9.60 -2.85 -14.45
CA PHE A 73 -8.77 -2.40 -15.58
C PHE A 73 -8.94 -0.90 -15.82
N LYS A 74 -10.18 -0.44 -16.00
CA LYS A 74 -10.46 0.98 -16.23
C LYS A 74 -10.01 1.86 -15.06
N ARG A 75 -10.18 1.41 -13.84
CA ARG A 75 -9.89 2.22 -12.64
C ARG A 75 -8.42 2.25 -12.25
N LEU A 76 -7.67 1.18 -12.49
CA LEU A 76 -6.28 1.05 -12.08
C LEU A 76 -5.31 1.11 -13.25
N LEU A 77 -5.55 0.35 -14.32
CA LEU A 77 -4.58 0.21 -15.40
C LEU A 77 -4.65 1.34 -16.43
N ILE A 78 -5.82 1.94 -16.69
CA ILE A 78 -5.87 3.11 -17.57
C ILE A 78 -5.08 4.29 -16.99
N PRO A 79 -5.28 4.71 -15.71
CA PRO A 79 -4.42 5.72 -15.11
C PRO A 79 -2.95 5.30 -15.05
N TYR A 80 -2.66 4.02 -14.71
CA TYR A 80 -1.30 3.48 -14.71
C TYR A 80 -0.62 3.68 -16.05
N PHE A 81 -1.29 3.32 -17.17
CA PHE A 81 -0.77 3.50 -18.52
C PHE A 81 -0.45 4.96 -18.85
N TRP A 82 -1.41 5.87 -18.60
CA TRP A 82 -1.24 7.28 -18.93
C TRP A 82 -0.14 7.97 -18.14
N PHE A 83 -0.10 7.73 -16.84
CA PHE A 83 0.96 8.29 -15.99
C PHE A 83 2.32 7.70 -16.37
N TYR A 84 2.37 6.38 -16.63
CA TYR A 84 3.62 5.75 -17.06
C TYR A 84 4.13 6.35 -18.38
N LEU A 85 3.24 6.51 -19.36
CA LEU A 85 3.60 7.10 -20.64
C LEU A 85 4.16 8.52 -20.48
N VAL A 86 3.44 9.39 -19.75
CA VAL A 86 3.86 10.78 -19.53
C VAL A 86 5.24 10.83 -18.84
N PHE A 87 5.41 10.07 -17.77
CA PHE A 87 6.65 10.11 -17.02
C PHE A 87 7.81 9.38 -17.72
N TYR A 88 7.53 8.35 -18.48
CA TYR A 88 8.53 7.74 -19.35
C TYR A 88 9.06 8.72 -20.40
N LEU A 89 8.19 9.50 -21.02
CA LEU A 89 8.61 10.53 -21.98
C LEU A 89 9.40 11.64 -21.29
N LEU A 90 8.96 12.10 -20.12
CA LEU A 90 9.73 13.07 -19.31
C LEU A 90 11.10 12.53 -18.93
N TRP A 91 11.19 11.30 -18.47
CA TRP A 91 12.47 10.66 -18.15
C TRP A 91 13.35 10.51 -19.39
N LEU A 92 12.77 10.09 -20.51
CA LEU A 92 13.52 9.84 -21.76
C LEU A 92 14.14 11.11 -22.32
N PHE A 93 13.40 12.23 -22.31
CA PHE A 93 13.83 13.47 -22.99
C PHE A 93 14.45 14.50 -22.03
N VAL A 94 14.23 14.41 -20.74
CA VAL A 94 14.68 15.41 -19.77
C VAL A 94 15.44 14.75 -18.59
N GLY A 95 14.85 13.72 -17.99
CA GLY A 95 15.34 13.18 -16.72
C GLY A 95 16.71 12.49 -16.85
N ARG A 96 16.94 11.77 -17.93
CA ARG A 96 18.21 11.05 -18.15
C ARG A 96 19.42 11.98 -18.16
N ASP A 97 19.29 13.12 -18.82
CA ASP A 97 20.38 14.08 -18.96
C ASP A 97 20.63 14.86 -17.64
N MET A 98 19.61 14.96 -16.78
CA MET A 98 19.71 15.70 -15.52
C MET A 98 20.30 14.89 -14.35
N VAL A 99 20.18 13.57 -14.38
CA VAL A 99 20.57 12.70 -13.25
C VAL A 99 22.01 12.17 -13.37
N GLY A 100 22.62 12.32 -14.54
CA GLY A 100 24.03 11.98 -14.77
C GLY A 100 24.29 10.66 -15.51
N GLU A 101 25.56 10.27 -15.56
CA GLU A 101 26.03 9.15 -16.42
C GLU A 101 25.40 7.79 -16.09
N THR A 102 25.07 7.54 -14.84
CA THR A 102 24.42 6.28 -14.41
C THR A 102 23.06 6.09 -15.02
N GLU A 103 22.26 7.14 -15.11
CA GLU A 103 20.91 7.09 -15.74
C GLU A 103 21.02 7.04 -17.27
N LEU A 104 22.00 7.70 -17.86
CA LEU A 104 22.29 7.63 -19.32
C LEU A 104 22.66 6.22 -19.75
N ALA A 105 23.30 5.44 -18.89
CA ALA A 105 23.66 4.04 -19.16
C ALA A 105 22.44 3.10 -19.20
N ILE A 106 21.28 3.51 -18.66
CA ILE A 106 20.07 2.69 -18.68
C ILE A 106 19.45 2.68 -20.08
N SER A 107 19.32 1.48 -20.66
CA SER A 107 18.66 1.34 -21.96
C SER A 107 17.20 1.79 -21.88
N PRO A 108 16.70 2.60 -22.84
CA PRO A 108 15.31 3.03 -22.91
C PRO A 108 14.28 1.87 -22.98
N LEU A 109 14.73 0.68 -23.37
CA LEU A 109 13.88 -0.51 -23.44
C LEU A 109 13.61 -1.13 -22.07
N ILE A 110 14.47 -0.87 -21.06
CA ILE A 110 14.32 -1.43 -19.71
C ILE A 110 12.99 -0.97 -19.07
N PRO A 111 12.69 0.34 -18.98
CA PRO A 111 11.40 0.77 -18.42
C PRO A 111 10.19 0.22 -19.20
N ILE A 112 10.27 0.11 -20.53
CA ILE A 112 9.18 -0.47 -21.31
C ILE A 112 8.94 -1.93 -20.93
N LYS A 113 10.02 -2.72 -20.75
CA LYS A 113 9.92 -4.10 -20.28
C LYS A 113 9.32 -4.18 -18.88
N GLU A 114 9.79 -3.31 -17.95
CA GLU A 114 9.27 -3.21 -16.58
C GLU A 114 7.78 -2.86 -16.57
N PHE A 115 7.35 -1.91 -17.42
CA PHE A 115 5.94 -1.56 -17.59
C PHE A 115 5.09 -2.75 -18.05
N ILE A 116 5.48 -3.46 -19.10
CA ILE A 116 4.74 -4.61 -19.63
C ILE A 116 4.65 -5.72 -18.56
N LEU A 117 5.73 -5.96 -17.84
CA LEU A 117 5.79 -6.95 -16.77
C LEU A 117 5.15 -6.47 -15.45
N GLY A 118 4.71 -5.21 -15.37
CA GLY A 118 4.12 -4.63 -14.16
C GLY A 118 5.06 -4.63 -12.96
N LYS A 119 6.38 -4.56 -13.19
CA LYS A 119 7.43 -4.58 -12.16
C LYS A 119 7.73 -3.17 -11.64
N PRO A 120 8.44 -3.05 -10.49
CA PRO A 120 9.05 -1.78 -10.11
C PRO A 120 9.91 -1.23 -11.24
N SER A 121 9.80 0.06 -11.50
CA SER A 121 10.49 0.73 -12.59
C SER A 121 11.42 1.82 -12.09
N VAL A 122 12.54 2.01 -12.74
CA VAL A 122 13.45 3.15 -12.49
C VAL A 122 12.75 4.50 -12.73
N VAL A 123 11.77 4.53 -13.65
CA VAL A 123 11.02 5.75 -13.97
C VAL A 123 9.94 6.05 -12.94
N LEU A 124 9.22 5.02 -12.49
CA LEU A 124 8.07 5.15 -11.59
C LEU A 124 8.11 4.09 -10.48
N GLY A 125 9.14 4.15 -9.64
CA GLY A 125 9.36 3.19 -8.55
C GLY A 125 8.11 2.76 -7.78
N PRO A 126 7.25 3.68 -7.28
CA PRO A 126 6.07 3.34 -6.49
C PRO A 126 4.94 2.65 -7.25
N TYR A 127 4.98 2.66 -8.58
CA TYR A 127 3.86 2.16 -9.41
C TYR A 127 3.65 0.65 -9.38
N TRP A 128 4.65 -0.11 -8.95
CA TRP A 128 4.48 -1.54 -8.68
C TRP A 128 3.29 -1.84 -7.75
N PHE A 129 2.94 -0.86 -6.92
CA PHE A 129 1.81 -0.96 -6.02
C PHE A 129 0.47 -1.08 -6.76
N ILE A 130 0.28 -0.38 -7.89
CA ILE A 130 -0.95 -0.42 -8.69
C ILE A 130 -1.10 -1.79 -9.34
N THR A 131 -0.01 -2.34 -9.90
CA THR A 131 -0.01 -3.67 -10.51
C THR A 131 -0.20 -4.77 -9.46
N CYS A 132 0.43 -4.63 -8.29
CA CYS A 132 0.22 -5.49 -7.13
C CYS A 132 -1.25 -5.47 -6.67
N LEU A 133 -1.84 -4.29 -6.50
CA LEU A 133 -3.25 -4.15 -6.10
C LEU A 133 -4.19 -4.75 -7.14
N PHE A 134 -3.91 -4.55 -8.42
CA PHE A 134 -4.70 -5.13 -9.51
C PHE A 134 -4.66 -6.67 -9.45
N SER A 135 -3.47 -7.26 -9.43
CA SER A 135 -3.27 -8.71 -9.36
C SER A 135 -3.91 -9.31 -8.11
N MET A 136 -3.68 -8.68 -6.97
CA MET A 136 -4.27 -9.13 -5.70
C MET A 136 -5.81 -9.12 -5.73
N GLN A 137 -6.42 -8.07 -6.29
CA GLN A 137 -7.88 -7.99 -6.36
C GLN A 137 -8.47 -9.06 -7.28
N LEU A 138 -7.81 -9.36 -8.41
CA LEU A 138 -8.23 -10.44 -9.31
C LEU A 138 -8.10 -11.80 -8.64
N LEU A 139 -6.94 -12.09 -8.04
CA LEU A 139 -6.70 -13.34 -7.30
C LEU A 139 -7.69 -13.50 -6.15
N PHE A 140 -7.92 -12.44 -5.37
CA PHE A 140 -8.85 -12.49 -4.25
C PHE A 140 -10.29 -12.71 -4.72
N TYR A 141 -10.72 -12.09 -5.83
CA TYR A 141 -12.03 -12.34 -6.42
C TYR A 141 -12.21 -13.82 -6.77
N VAL A 142 -11.22 -14.40 -7.48
CA VAL A 142 -11.24 -15.83 -7.87
C VAL A 142 -11.27 -16.71 -6.61
N PHE A 143 -10.36 -16.48 -5.67
CA PHE A 143 -10.32 -17.27 -4.44
C PHE A 143 -11.64 -17.16 -3.65
N LYS A 144 -12.20 -15.95 -3.52
CA LYS A 144 -13.44 -15.73 -2.77
C LYS A 144 -14.65 -16.38 -3.45
N ARG A 145 -14.62 -16.50 -4.78
CA ARG A 145 -15.70 -17.15 -5.54
C ARG A 145 -15.73 -18.68 -5.29
N TYR A 146 -14.56 -19.31 -5.18
CA TYR A 146 -14.45 -20.76 -5.02
C TYR A 146 -14.28 -21.19 -3.56
N ILE A 147 -13.46 -20.50 -2.79
CA ILE A 147 -13.07 -20.89 -1.42
C ILE A 147 -14.07 -20.38 -0.38
N LYS A 148 -14.77 -19.27 -0.63
CA LYS A 148 -15.73 -18.59 0.28
C LYS A 148 -15.14 -18.20 1.65
N SER A 149 -14.29 -19.00 2.28
CA SER A 149 -13.65 -18.72 3.58
C SER A 149 -12.49 -17.75 3.44
N SER A 150 -12.59 -16.57 4.05
CA SER A 150 -11.49 -15.60 4.06
C SER A 150 -10.31 -16.07 4.91
N ILE A 151 -10.55 -16.87 5.95
CA ILE A 151 -9.48 -17.45 6.78
C ILE A 151 -8.63 -18.42 5.95
N LEU A 152 -9.27 -19.28 5.15
CA LEU A 152 -8.54 -20.20 4.28
C LEU A 152 -7.75 -19.46 3.20
N ILE A 153 -8.28 -18.34 2.67
CA ILE A 153 -7.55 -17.49 1.73
C ILE A 153 -6.30 -16.89 2.40
N ILE A 154 -6.39 -16.43 3.66
CA ILE A 154 -5.24 -15.95 4.44
C ILE A 154 -4.18 -17.05 4.52
N ILE A 155 -4.56 -18.23 4.96
CA ILE A 155 -3.62 -19.35 5.12
C ILE A 155 -2.95 -19.70 3.78
N LEU A 156 -3.74 -19.88 2.71
CA LEU A 156 -3.22 -20.23 1.39
C LEU A 156 -2.31 -19.15 0.80
N SER A 157 -2.61 -17.87 1.02
CA SER A 157 -1.74 -16.81 0.53
C SER A 157 -0.42 -16.72 1.28
N ILE A 158 -0.42 -16.95 2.60
CA ILE A 158 0.81 -17.03 3.40
C ILE A 158 1.64 -18.22 2.96
N LEU A 159 1.03 -19.42 2.84
CA LEU A 159 1.73 -20.62 2.39
C LEU A 159 2.28 -20.46 0.97
N GLY A 160 1.49 -19.88 0.06
CA GLY A 160 1.93 -19.60 -1.31
C GLY A 160 3.12 -18.62 -1.35
N TYR A 161 3.09 -17.56 -0.54
CA TYR A 161 4.21 -16.63 -0.44
C TYR A 161 5.47 -17.30 0.13
N LEU A 162 5.35 -18.08 1.21
CA LEU A 162 6.47 -18.81 1.81
C LEU A 162 7.04 -19.88 0.85
N ALA A 163 6.18 -20.52 0.05
CA ALA A 163 6.62 -21.45 -0.99
C ALA A 163 7.45 -20.74 -2.08
N LEU A 164 7.01 -19.55 -2.54
CA LEU A 164 7.81 -18.77 -3.49
C LEU A 164 9.17 -18.39 -2.92
N MET A 165 9.23 -18.00 -1.65
CA MET A 165 10.49 -17.73 -0.97
C MET A 165 11.37 -18.98 -0.88
N ALA A 166 10.81 -20.14 -0.53
CA ALA A 166 11.56 -21.39 -0.42
C ALA A 166 12.15 -21.84 -1.76
N LEU A 167 11.50 -21.52 -2.87
CA LEU A 167 11.96 -21.78 -4.22
C LEU A 167 12.84 -20.67 -4.80
N ASP A 168 13.15 -19.63 -4.01
CA ASP A 168 13.86 -18.41 -4.43
C ASP A 168 13.24 -17.72 -5.66
N ILE A 169 11.92 -17.83 -5.81
CA ILE A 169 11.16 -17.18 -6.89
C ILE A 169 10.78 -15.77 -6.44
N LYS A 170 11.40 -14.77 -7.07
CA LYS A 170 11.22 -13.34 -6.77
C LYS A 170 10.81 -12.57 -8.01
N ASP A 171 10.28 -11.38 -7.80
CA ASP A 171 9.95 -10.42 -8.86
C ASP A 171 9.08 -11.01 -9.98
N LEU A 172 8.03 -11.73 -9.58
CA LEU A 172 7.05 -12.25 -10.53
C LEU A 172 6.38 -11.12 -11.32
N PRO A 173 6.03 -11.36 -12.60
CA PRO A 173 5.27 -10.39 -13.38
C PRO A 173 4.00 -9.95 -12.64
N TRP A 174 3.64 -8.67 -12.81
CA TRP A 174 2.47 -8.06 -12.19
C TRP A 174 2.51 -8.11 -10.65
N CYS A 175 3.71 -8.22 -10.07
CA CYS A 175 3.93 -8.27 -8.62
C CYS A 175 3.07 -9.32 -7.90
N ILE A 176 2.90 -10.50 -8.50
CA ILE A 176 2.08 -11.60 -7.94
C ILE A 176 2.66 -12.09 -6.60
N ASP A 177 3.98 -12.14 -6.47
CA ASP A 177 4.68 -12.44 -5.22
C ASP A 177 4.29 -11.47 -4.10
N LYS A 178 4.32 -10.17 -4.37
CA LYS A 178 3.90 -9.12 -3.44
C LYS A 178 2.39 -9.15 -3.19
N ALA A 179 1.60 -9.51 -4.21
CA ALA A 179 0.17 -9.69 -4.05
C ALA A 179 -0.17 -10.81 -3.05
N LEU A 180 0.58 -11.92 -3.07
CA LEU A 180 0.42 -13.00 -2.08
C LEU A 180 0.85 -12.56 -0.68
N LEU A 181 1.94 -11.79 -0.56
CA LEU A 181 2.40 -11.23 0.73
C LEU A 181 1.34 -10.33 1.40
N TYR A 182 0.66 -9.49 0.62
CA TYR A 182 -0.31 -8.51 1.16
C TYR A 182 -1.76 -9.00 1.16
N MET A 183 -2.07 -10.08 0.46
CA MET A 183 -3.42 -10.68 0.42
C MET A 183 -3.98 -11.04 1.80
N PRO A 184 -3.19 -11.50 2.79
CA PRO A 184 -3.68 -11.76 4.13
C PRO A 184 -4.38 -10.55 4.76
N PHE A 185 -3.83 -9.34 4.61
CA PHE A 185 -4.41 -8.11 5.14
C PHE A 185 -5.70 -7.72 4.41
N TYR A 186 -5.72 -7.91 3.10
CA TYR A 186 -6.91 -7.69 2.28
C TYR A 186 -8.05 -8.65 2.64
N ALA A 187 -7.74 -9.93 2.84
CA ALA A 187 -8.70 -10.94 3.25
C ALA A 187 -9.19 -10.73 4.70
N TYR A 188 -8.31 -10.31 5.60
CA TYR A 188 -8.66 -9.95 6.98
C TYR A 188 -9.65 -8.79 7.02
N ALA A 189 -9.43 -7.76 6.21
CA ALA A 189 -10.38 -6.66 6.08
C ALA A 189 -11.77 -7.11 5.62
N ASN A 190 -11.84 -8.12 4.76
CA ASN A 190 -13.11 -8.68 4.32
C ASN A 190 -13.86 -9.42 5.45
N ILE A 191 -13.13 -10.03 6.41
CA ILE A 191 -13.69 -10.57 7.64
C ILE A 191 -14.20 -9.42 8.52
N LEU A 192 -13.38 -8.41 8.75
CA LEU A 192 -13.76 -7.25 9.55
C LEU A 192 -15.02 -6.57 9.01
N ARG A 193 -15.16 -6.44 7.70
CA ARG A 193 -16.33 -5.83 7.09
C ARG A 193 -17.64 -6.52 7.48
N SER A 194 -17.65 -7.83 7.58
CA SER A 194 -18.85 -8.57 8.01
C SER A 194 -19.23 -8.29 9.46
N HIS A 195 -18.28 -7.80 10.28
CA HIS A 195 -18.45 -7.49 11.70
C HIS A 195 -18.47 -5.99 12.01
N THR A 196 -17.98 -5.12 11.14
CA THR A 196 -17.81 -3.69 11.43
C THR A 196 -19.06 -2.84 11.26
N GLN A 197 -20.15 -3.37 10.76
CA GLN A 197 -21.39 -2.62 10.79
C GLN A 197 -21.92 -2.41 12.23
N THR A 198 -21.38 -3.07 13.23
CA THR A 198 -21.99 -3.07 14.56
C THR A 198 -21.08 -2.86 15.75
N ALA A 199 -19.83 -3.24 15.78
CA ALA A 199 -18.96 -2.96 16.95
C ALA A 199 -17.47 -3.31 16.73
N LEU A 200 -16.60 -2.52 17.34
CA LEU A 200 -15.23 -2.93 17.67
C LEU A 200 -15.27 -4.18 18.56
N PRO A 201 -14.25 -5.06 18.49
CA PRO A 201 -14.15 -6.19 19.42
C PRO A 201 -14.30 -5.72 20.87
N PRO A 202 -14.82 -6.55 21.78
CA PRO A 202 -14.91 -6.21 23.20
C PRO A 202 -13.60 -5.67 23.74
N THR A 203 -13.65 -4.71 24.66
CA THR A 203 -12.47 -4.01 25.20
C THR A 203 -11.37 -4.96 25.66
N LYS A 204 -11.72 -6.10 26.26
CA LYS A 204 -10.75 -7.12 26.69
C LYS A 204 -9.94 -7.69 25.51
N ILE A 205 -10.61 -8.03 24.41
CA ILE A 205 -9.95 -8.54 23.20
C ILE A 205 -9.04 -7.46 22.61
N ARG A 206 -9.48 -6.21 22.57
CA ARG A 206 -8.67 -5.07 22.08
C ARG A 206 -7.40 -4.89 22.91
N ILE A 207 -7.49 -4.96 24.23
CA ILE A 207 -6.32 -4.87 25.12
C ILE A 207 -5.33 -6.00 24.81
N ILE A 208 -5.81 -7.25 24.66
CA ILE A 208 -4.96 -8.38 24.28
C ILE A 208 -4.27 -8.12 22.93
N MET A 209 -5.02 -7.65 21.93
CA MET A 209 -4.47 -7.32 20.62
C MET A 209 -3.42 -6.21 20.70
N TYR A 210 -3.62 -5.18 21.53
CA TYR A 210 -2.64 -4.12 21.75
C TYR A 210 -1.38 -4.62 22.45
N LEU A 211 -1.52 -5.49 23.45
CA LEU A 211 -0.38 -6.13 24.11
C LEU A 211 0.41 -7.01 23.12
N MET A 212 -0.28 -7.83 22.33
CA MET A 212 0.37 -8.65 21.31
C MET A 212 1.07 -7.77 20.26
N SER A 213 0.46 -6.65 19.84
CA SER A 213 1.09 -5.68 18.97
C SER A 213 2.39 -5.14 19.54
N SER A 214 2.35 -4.71 20.80
CA SER A 214 3.52 -4.13 21.46
C SER A 214 4.66 -5.14 21.58
N ILE A 215 4.34 -6.39 21.93
CA ILE A 215 5.33 -7.48 22.00
C ILE A 215 5.92 -7.76 20.61
N THR A 216 5.07 -7.88 19.59
CA THR A 216 5.53 -8.17 18.21
C THR A 216 6.39 -7.05 17.64
N ILE A 217 6.02 -5.80 17.93
CA ILE A 217 6.82 -4.63 17.55
C ILE A 217 8.16 -4.65 18.29
N ALA A 218 8.18 -4.93 19.59
CA ALA A 218 9.42 -5.05 20.34
C ALA A 218 10.35 -6.14 19.76
N ILE A 219 9.79 -7.29 19.36
CA ILE A 219 10.55 -8.36 18.70
C ILE A 219 11.11 -7.89 17.37
N LEU A 220 10.31 -7.17 16.56
CA LEU A 220 10.76 -6.62 15.28
C LEU A 220 11.87 -5.60 15.43
N LEU A 221 11.79 -4.73 16.45
CA LEU A 221 12.82 -3.73 16.74
C LEU A 221 14.13 -4.36 17.23
N LEU A 222 14.06 -5.55 17.80
CA LEU A 222 15.21 -6.31 18.27
C LEU A 222 15.67 -7.38 17.28
N LYS A 223 15.00 -7.52 16.12
CA LYS A 223 15.21 -8.60 15.14
C LYS A 223 16.68 -8.77 14.73
N ASP A 224 17.36 -7.65 14.46
CA ASP A 224 18.74 -7.66 13.96
C ASP A 224 19.75 -8.19 14.97
N ARG A 225 19.35 -8.33 16.25
CA ARG A 225 20.16 -8.93 17.30
C ARG A 225 19.96 -10.44 17.46
N PHE A 226 18.79 -10.96 17.02
CA PHE A 226 18.37 -12.32 17.35
C PHE A 226 17.92 -13.14 16.16
N ILE A 227 17.77 -12.54 14.98
CA ILE A 227 17.13 -13.18 13.82
C ILE A 227 17.91 -12.91 12.55
N ASP A 228 18.65 -13.93 12.09
CA ASP A 228 19.44 -13.87 10.85
C ASP A 228 18.65 -14.38 9.63
N SER A 229 17.50 -15.00 9.84
CA SER A 229 16.73 -15.64 8.77
C SER A 229 15.77 -14.67 8.08
N ALA A 230 15.92 -14.48 6.76
CA ALA A 230 15.00 -13.70 5.94
C ALA A 230 13.54 -14.20 6.02
N TYR A 231 13.34 -15.52 6.14
CA TYR A 231 12.01 -16.11 6.33
C TYR A 231 11.35 -15.61 7.62
N MET A 232 12.10 -15.61 8.71
CA MET A 232 11.58 -15.15 10.00
C MET A 232 11.21 -13.67 9.97
N HIS A 233 12.00 -12.82 9.28
CA HIS A 233 11.68 -11.42 9.08
C HIS A 233 10.33 -11.24 8.38
N HIS A 234 10.05 -11.98 7.31
CA HIS A 234 8.76 -11.90 6.62
C HIS A 234 7.60 -12.42 7.45
N ILE A 235 7.79 -13.50 8.20
CA ILE A 235 6.75 -14.03 9.11
C ILE A 235 6.43 -13.00 10.20
N LEU A 236 7.45 -12.43 10.83
CA LEU A 236 7.27 -11.38 11.85
C LEU A 236 6.61 -10.12 11.26
N TYR A 237 6.97 -9.73 10.05
CA TYR A 237 6.33 -8.62 9.34
C TYR A 237 4.82 -8.86 9.18
N ILE A 238 4.43 -10.06 8.75
CA ILE A 238 3.01 -10.43 8.59
C ILE A 238 2.30 -10.41 9.95
N ILE A 239 2.88 -11.02 10.98
CA ILE A 239 2.29 -11.06 12.34
C ILE A 239 2.15 -9.64 12.89
N ALA A 240 3.20 -8.83 12.80
CA ALA A 240 3.18 -7.43 13.26
C ALA A 240 2.13 -6.60 12.52
N GLY A 241 2.03 -6.80 11.20
CA GLY A 241 1.00 -6.16 10.40
C GLY A 241 -0.41 -6.48 10.91
N PHE A 242 -0.72 -7.77 11.19
CA PHE A 242 -2.01 -8.15 11.77
C PHE A 242 -2.26 -7.54 13.14
N CYS A 243 -1.25 -7.54 14.00
CA CYS A 243 -1.36 -7.00 15.35
C CYS A 243 -1.59 -5.49 15.37
N ILE A 244 -0.97 -4.74 14.43
CA ILE A 244 -1.05 -3.28 14.40
C ILE A 244 -2.36 -2.75 13.79
N MET A 245 -3.04 -3.53 12.93
CA MET A 245 -4.23 -3.09 12.22
C MET A 245 -5.38 -2.65 13.14
N PRO A 246 -5.72 -3.33 14.25
CA PRO A 246 -6.76 -2.87 15.15
C PRO A 246 -6.45 -1.52 15.78
N ILE A 247 -5.19 -1.30 16.18
CA ILE A 247 -4.73 -0.02 16.72
C ILE A 247 -4.90 1.08 15.67
N TYR A 248 -4.51 0.78 14.43
CA TYR A 248 -4.64 1.72 13.32
C TYR A 248 -6.10 2.10 13.04
N ILE A 249 -7.00 1.12 12.98
CA ILE A 249 -8.44 1.36 12.78
C ILE A 249 -9.02 2.20 13.93
N ASP A 250 -8.68 1.86 15.16
CA ASP A 250 -9.16 2.59 16.34
C ASP A 250 -8.65 4.02 16.37
N ALA A 251 -7.38 4.24 16.04
CA ALA A 251 -6.79 5.56 15.92
C ALA A 251 -7.50 6.39 14.84
N CYS A 252 -7.73 5.81 13.65
CA CYS A 252 -8.46 6.48 12.58
C CYS A 252 -9.89 6.85 12.98
N ARG A 253 -10.59 5.96 13.68
CA ARG A 253 -11.96 6.22 14.18
C ARG A 253 -11.97 7.30 15.25
N TYR A 254 -11.03 7.26 16.19
CA TYR A 254 -10.90 8.27 17.22
C TYR A 254 -10.61 9.66 16.63
N ILE A 255 -9.63 9.76 15.72
CA ILE A 255 -9.30 11.02 15.06
C ILE A 255 -10.49 11.50 14.22
N ALA A 256 -11.16 10.63 13.48
CA ALA A 256 -12.32 10.98 12.67
C ALA A 256 -13.44 11.59 13.52
N SER A 257 -13.70 11.04 14.71
CA SER A 257 -14.72 11.57 15.63
C SER A 257 -14.42 13.00 16.12
N LYS A 258 -13.12 13.39 16.15
CA LYS A 258 -12.71 14.76 16.52
C LYS A 258 -12.69 15.71 15.34
N VAL A 259 -12.50 15.22 14.13
CA VAL A 259 -12.35 16.02 12.90
C VAL A 259 -13.69 16.28 12.20
N GLU A 260 -14.72 15.53 12.52
CA GLU A 260 -16.03 15.54 11.85
C GLU A 260 -16.68 16.95 11.79
N THR A 261 -16.37 17.81 12.75
CA THR A 261 -16.89 19.18 12.86
C THR A 261 -16.08 20.26 12.15
N SER A 262 -14.94 19.88 11.52
CA SER A 262 -14.01 20.84 10.90
C SER A 262 -14.11 20.88 9.37
N LYS A 263 -13.40 21.84 8.73
CA LYS A 263 -13.27 21.91 7.26
C LYS A 263 -12.32 20.84 6.67
N MET A 264 -11.56 20.17 7.52
CA MET A 264 -10.56 19.19 7.17
C MET A 264 -11.09 17.93 6.41
N PRO A 265 -12.34 17.46 6.63
CA PRO A 265 -12.89 16.33 5.90
C PRO A 265 -12.86 16.44 4.38
N ARG A 266 -12.94 17.64 3.83
CA ARG A 266 -12.93 17.84 2.36
C ARG A 266 -11.56 17.53 1.75
N LEU A 267 -10.48 18.01 2.36
CA LEU A 267 -9.11 17.76 1.91
C LEU A 267 -8.74 16.29 2.06
N ILE A 268 -9.04 15.71 3.22
CA ILE A 268 -8.79 14.29 3.51
C ILE A 268 -9.50 13.41 2.48
N ARG A 269 -10.75 13.72 2.19
CA ARG A 269 -11.54 13.01 1.18
C ARG A 269 -10.94 13.15 -0.21
N TYR A 270 -10.57 14.36 -0.59
CA TYR A 270 -9.99 14.62 -1.92
C TYR A 270 -8.71 13.82 -2.14
N ILE A 271 -7.77 13.85 -1.19
CA ILE A 271 -6.52 13.07 -1.27
C ILE A 271 -6.82 11.57 -1.21
N GLY A 272 -7.72 11.13 -0.31
CA GLY A 272 -8.11 9.74 -0.19
C GLY A 272 -8.79 9.16 -1.45
N ASP A 273 -9.51 9.98 -2.22
CA ASP A 273 -10.12 9.56 -3.47
C ASP A 273 -9.15 9.55 -4.65
N ASN A 274 -8.12 10.41 -4.59
CA ASN A 274 -7.13 10.60 -5.65
C ASN A 274 -5.77 9.94 -5.33
N ASN A 275 -5.76 8.85 -4.58
CA ASN A 275 -4.55 8.14 -4.15
C ASN A 275 -3.61 7.80 -5.30
N ILE A 276 -4.14 7.39 -6.45
CA ILE A 276 -3.34 7.03 -7.64
C ILE A 276 -2.59 8.25 -8.16
N ILE A 277 -3.26 9.42 -8.20
CA ILE A 277 -2.64 10.67 -8.63
C ILE A 277 -1.55 11.09 -7.65
N THR A 278 -1.81 10.99 -6.35
CA THR A 278 -0.83 11.29 -5.31
C THR A 278 0.40 10.40 -5.42
N LEU A 279 0.21 9.09 -5.62
CA LEU A 279 1.30 8.14 -5.87
C LEU A 279 2.08 8.46 -7.15
N ALA A 280 1.39 8.89 -8.20
CA ALA A 280 2.00 9.24 -9.47
C ALA A 280 2.93 10.44 -9.35
N LEU A 281 2.45 11.48 -8.71
CA LEU A 281 3.12 12.78 -8.69
C LEU A 281 4.19 12.88 -7.59
N GLN A 282 4.15 12.03 -6.55
CA GLN A 282 4.98 12.19 -5.35
C GLN A 282 6.47 12.34 -5.66
N ASN A 283 7.05 11.46 -6.49
CA ASN A 283 8.49 11.48 -6.77
C ASN A 283 8.90 12.76 -7.50
N TYR A 284 8.07 13.25 -8.42
CA TYR A 284 8.34 14.47 -9.17
C TYR A 284 8.17 15.71 -8.30
N ILE A 285 7.14 15.74 -7.44
CA ILE A 285 6.94 16.83 -6.49
C ILE A 285 8.09 16.86 -5.48
N ILE A 286 8.50 15.71 -4.96
CA ILE A 286 9.64 15.60 -4.03
C ILE A 286 10.93 16.05 -4.72
N GLY A 287 11.18 15.57 -5.95
CA GLY A 287 12.34 15.98 -6.74
C GLY A 287 12.35 17.48 -7.00
N PHE A 288 11.21 18.06 -7.40
CA PHE A 288 11.10 19.50 -7.61
C PHE A 288 11.35 20.31 -6.33
N ILE A 289 10.79 19.87 -5.19
CA ILE A 289 11.00 20.54 -3.89
C ILE A 289 12.48 20.46 -3.49
N LYS A 290 13.15 19.31 -3.70
CA LYS A 290 14.59 19.16 -3.42
C LYS A 290 15.42 20.12 -4.28
N ILE A 291 15.18 20.18 -5.59
CA ILE A 291 15.87 21.08 -6.50
C ILE A 291 15.61 22.55 -6.11
N ALA A 292 14.36 22.93 -5.89
CA ALA A 292 14.02 24.28 -5.47
C ALA A 292 14.64 24.66 -4.11
N GLY A 293 14.66 23.72 -3.15
CA GLY A 293 15.29 23.92 -1.84
C GLY A 293 16.81 24.15 -1.94
N VAL A 294 17.50 23.39 -2.81
CA VAL A 294 18.93 23.61 -3.07
C VAL A 294 19.18 24.97 -3.71
N THR A 295 18.38 25.36 -4.70
CA THR A 295 18.59 26.60 -5.44
C THR A 295 18.21 27.85 -4.65
N THR A 296 17.18 27.79 -3.80
CA THR A 296 16.66 28.95 -3.08
C THR A 296 17.22 29.14 -1.67
N LEU A 297 17.55 28.03 -0.98
CA LEU A 297 17.94 28.05 0.43
C LEU A 297 19.38 27.64 0.66
N GLY A 298 20.13 27.23 -0.39
CA GLY A 298 21.51 26.75 -0.27
C GLY A 298 21.63 25.48 0.62
N ILE A 299 20.51 24.85 0.94
CA ILE A 299 20.47 23.64 1.76
C ILE A 299 20.88 22.48 0.87
N ASN A 300 22.01 21.85 1.18
CA ASN A 300 22.53 20.70 0.42
C ASN A 300 21.68 19.45 0.74
N LEU A 301 20.46 19.37 0.18
CA LEU A 301 19.54 18.23 0.30
C LEU A 301 19.95 17.07 -0.64
N LEU A 302 21.01 17.25 -1.43
CA LEU A 302 21.53 16.29 -2.40
C LEU A 302 22.67 15.42 -1.85
N THR A 303 23.15 15.69 -0.64
CA THR A 303 24.13 14.81 -0.01
C THR A 303 23.43 13.59 0.58
N THR A 304 23.12 12.65 -0.26
CA THR A 304 23.03 11.25 0.16
C THR A 304 23.94 10.50 -0.78
N ASP A 305 25.18 10.41 -0.34
CA ASP A 305 26.15 9.48 -0.88
C ASP A 305 25.61 8.06 -0.80
N HIS A 306 25.77 7.36 -1.89
CA HIS A 306 25.88 5.93 -2.22
C HIS A 306 25.18 4.88 -1.37
#